data_e280c52bfe8376b068c93066a80b01fa
#
_entry.id   e280c52bfe8376b068c93066a80b01fa
#
_cell.length_a   1.000
_cell.length_b   1.000
_cell.length_c   1.000
_cell.angle_alpha   90.00
_cell.angle_beta   90.00
_cell.angle_gamma   90.00
#
_symmetry.space_group_name_H-M   'P 1'
#
loop_
_entity.id
_entity.type
_entity.pdbx_description
1 polymer ?
#
loop_
_entity_poly.entity_id
_entity_poly.type
_entity_poly.pdbx_seq_one_letter_code
_entity_poly.pdbx_strand_id
1 'polypeptide(L)'
;MAHFDNYDYLKTSNACVKCGKCLPDCTIFSINGDEATSPRGFIDLLGAYQRKEIPLDKNAKDIFETCFLCTTCVRVCPNSLPTDTLIENIRYEIAQKYGIAWFKRIFFYLLKHRKIMDFGFKLGAIFAPLLYQATKDGNSIQPRFTLPLVKNRIFGGIAKRSFLNSHSEEICFVDSKQSQKTRKVAIFIGCLGNYNYKNVGESLLVILEALQINAKLAKGQKCCGAPAYFTGDFASVDTLIRQNVEYFESFIEEVDAILIPEATCGAMILEDWKHFMEKDLELKSRIEKLLPKIYMATKYLESQTNLVEILNNIEQNRLKQEFQSPKQTFTYHDPCHARKVLGVYQEPRKLLQQNYQLVEMEDSTACCGFGGVTIQTERFALASKVGSKKAKMIEKTQAQFIVAECSACRMQLSNALYQANVEIPFLHPLE
;
A
#
# COMPACT_ATOMS: atom_id res chain seq x y z
N MET A 1 -16.17 12.36 16.62
CA MET A 1 -15.81 13.21 15.46
C MET A 1 -15.11 14.51 15.85
N ALA A 2 -15.31 15.05 17.03
CA ALA A 2 -14.62 16.27 17.50
C ALA A 2 -13.09 16.20 17.62
N HIS A 3 -12.49 15.02 17.42
CA HIS A 3 -11.06 14.81 17.61
C HIS A 3 -10.18 15.37 16.47
N PHE A 4 -10.77 15.65 15.31
CA PHE A 4 -10.03 16.05 14.11
C PHE A 4 -10.21 17.52 13.75
N ASP A 5 -11.09 18.22 14.44
CA ASP A 5 -11.34 19.63 14.22
C ASP A 5 -10.19 20.49 14.78
N ASN A 6 -9.89 21.61 14.10
CA ASN A 6 -8.91 22.60 14.52
C ASN A 6 -7.43 22.10 14.58
N TYR A 7 -6.97 21.46 13.49
CA TYR A 7 -5.56 21.15 13.35
C TYR A 7 -4.71 22.45 13.30
N ASP A 8 -3.57 22.46 14.01
CA ASP A 8 -2.68 23.63 14.05
C ASP A 8 -1.65 23.60 12.90
N TYR A 9 -2.02 24.22 11.78
CA TYR A 9 -1.11 24.39 10.62
C TYR A 9 -0.01 25.42 10.88
N LEU A 10 -0.26 26.43 11.76
CA LEU A 10 0.71 27.48 12.04
C LEU A 10 1.96 26.96 12.72
N LYS A 11 1.84 25.96 13.58
CA LYS A 11 2.99 25.31 14.22
C LYS A 11 4.01 24.86 13.18
N THR A 12 3.58 24.16 12.14
CA THR A 12 4.46 23.66 11.08
C THR A 12 4.89 24.78 10.12
N SER A 13 3.98 25.69 9.77
CA SER A 13 4.29 26.82 8.88
C SER A 13 5.37 27.74 9.48
N ASN A 14 5.29 28.04 10.78
CA ASN A 14 6.28 28.86 11.50
C ASN A 14 7.62 28.14 11.68
N ALA A 15 7.62 26.80 11.76
CA ALA A 15 8.85 26.00 11.90
C ALA A 15 9.57 25.78 10.55
N CYS A 16 8.93 26.09 9.43
CA CYS A 16 9.53 25.92 8.10
C CYS A 16 10.51 27.04 7.78
N VAL A 17 11.80 26.71 7.71
CA VAL A 17 12.88 27.65 7.36
C VAL A 17 13.02 27.92 5.85
N LYS A 18 12.11 27.42 5.04
CA LYS A 18 12.01 27.63 3.57
C LYS A 18 13.28 27.27 2.78
N CYS A 19 14.11 26.36 3.26
CA CYS A 19 15.40 25.98 2.67
C CYS A 19 15.28 25.30 1.27
N GLY A 20 14.11 24.81 0.90
CA GLY A 20 13.85 24.22 -0.42
C GLY A 20 14.34 22.77 -0.61
N LYS A 21 14.95 22.10 0.40
CA LYS A 21 15.42 20.71 0.27
C LYS A 21 14.33 19.71 -0.14
N CYS A 22 13.07 20.00 0.15
CA CYS A 22 11.95 19.14 -0.21
C CYS A 22 11.52 19.25 -1.69
N LEU A 23 11.99 20.26 -2.44
CA LEU A 23 11.55 20.52 -3.82
C LEU A 23 12.06 19.48 -4.83
N PRO A 24 13.38 19.18 -4.89
CA PRO A 24 13.92 18.26 -5.89
C PRO A 24 13.30 16.87 -5.80
N ASP A 25 13.01 16.41 -4.60
CA ASP A 25 12.50 15.06 -4.34
C ASP A 25 10.96 14.99 -4.35
N CYS A 26 10.28 16.12 -4.54
CA CYS A 26 8.82 16.14 -4.57
C CYS A 26 8.28 15.60 -5.88
N THR A 27 7.50 14.53 -5.79
CA THR A 27 6.85 13.88 -6.92
C THR A 27 6.02 14.85 -7.77
N ILE A 28 5.18 15.69 -7.13
CA ILE A 28 4.31 16.60 -7.88
C ILE A 28 5.08 17.81 -8.42
N PHE A 29 6.00 18.38 -7.65
CA PHE A 29 6.83 19.49 -8.09
C PHE A 29 7.70 19.09 -9.30
N SER A 30 8.22 17.87 -9.33
CA SER A 30 8.99 17.34 -10.46
C SER A 30 8.20 17.25 -11.79
N ILE A 31 6.86 17.37 -11.72
CA ILE A 31 5.96 17.28 -12.88
C ILE A 31 5.42 18.66 -13.28
N ASN A 32 5.00 19.45 -12.29
CA ASN A 32 4.34 20.72 -12.51
C ASN A 32 5.32 21.89 -12.54
N GLY A 33 6.45 21.82 -11.80
CA GLY A 33 7.36 22.93 -11.59
C GLY A 33 6.72 24.12 -10.85
N ASP A 34 5.56 23.91 -10.24
CA ASP A 34 4.74 24.94 -9.60
C ASP A 34 4.96 24.92 -8.08
N GLU A 35 5.39 26.05 -7.54
CA GLU A 35 5.67 26.20 -6.10
C GLU A 35 4.42 25.99 -5.24
N ALA A 36 3.23 26.40 -5.70
CA ALA A 36 1.98 26.25 -4.96
C ALA A 36 1.65 24.75 -4.71
N THR A 37 2.09 23.85 -5.61
CA THR A 37 1.92 22.41 -5.48
C THR A 37 3.16 21.70 -4.94
N SER A 38 4.09 22.44 -4.33
CA SER A 38 5.29 21.91 -3.66
C SER A 38 5.06 21.68 -2.17
N PRO A 39 5.88 20.86 -1.48
CA PRO A 39 5.74 20.67 -0.04
C PRO A 39 5.87 21.96 0.76
N ARG A 40 6.80 22.83 0.35
CA ARG A 40 6.99 24.16 0.95
C ARG A 40 5.79 25.05 0.67
N GLY A 41 5.28 25.03 -0.55
CA GLY A 41 4.09 25.77 -0.93
C GLY A 41 2.85 25.32 -0.15
N PHE A 42 2.66 24.01 0.05
CA PHE A 42 1.57 23.50 0.90
C PHE A 42 1.66 24.03 2.32
N ILE A 43 2.84 24.01 2.93
CA ILE A 43 3.07 24.53 4.29
C ILE A 43 2.74 26.02 4.38
N ASP A 44 3.19 26.83 3.41
CA ASP A 44 2.94 28.27 3.37
C ASP A 44 1.46 28.60 3.18
N LEU A 45 0.80 27.92 2.21
CA LEU A 45 -0.63 28.12 1.92
C LEU A 45 -1.51 27.70 3.12
N LEU A 46 -1.16 26.62 3.83
CA LEU A 46 -1.90 26.20 5.03
C LEU A 46 -1.71 27.17 6.19
N GLY A 47 -0.52 27.74 6.34
CA GLY A 47 -0.29 28.85 7.30
C GLY A 47 -1.13 30.08 6.97
N ALA A 48 -1.15 30.51 5.69
CA ALA A 48 -1.98 31.62 5.23
C ALA A 48 -3.48 31.34 5.40
N TYR A 49 -3.92 30.11 5.12
CA TYR A 49 -5.30 29.68 5.36
C TYR A 49 -5.68 29.82 6.84
N GLN A 50 -4.86 29.32 7.76
CA GLN A 50 -5.17 29.41 9.21
C GLN A 50 -5.14 30.85 9.72
N ARG A 51 -4.32 31.74 9.15
CA ARG A 51 -4.34 33.19 9.43
C ARG A 51 -5.51 33.92 8.77
N LYS A 52 -6.37 33.20 8.02
CA LYS A 52 -7.51 33.78 7.28
C LYS A 52 -7.11 34.74 6.16
N GLU A 53 -5.89 34.64 5.65
CA GLU A 53 -5.37 35.44 4.54
C GLU A 53 -5.87 34.90 3.18
N ILE A 54 -6.12 33.61 3.11
CA ILE A 54 -6.71 32.94 1.93
C ILE A 54 -7.88 32.04 2.36
N PRO A 55 -8.92 31.90 1.52
CA PRO A 55 -10.03 30.97 1.76
C PRO A 55 -9.65 29.53 1.35
N LEU A 56 -10.31 28.56 1.94
CA LEU A 56 -10.33 27.19 1.39
C LEU A 56 -11.35 27.12 0.25
N ASP A 57 -11.02 27.71 -0.90
CA ASP A 57 -11.84 27.70 -2.11
C ASP A 57 -11.56 26.48 -2.99
N LYS A 58 -12.15 26.43 -4.20
CA LYS A 58 -11.93 25.32 -5.14
C LYS A 58 -10.50 25.27 -5.63
N ASN A 59 -9.83 26.41 -5.78
CA ASN A 59 -8.43 26.46 -6.21
C ASN A 59 -7.52 25.88 -5.12
N ALA A 60 -7.72 26.29 -3.87
CA ALA A 60 -6.99 25.71 -2.72
C ALA A 60 -7.23 24.18 -2.60
N LYS A 61 -8.50 23.73 -2.76
CA LYS A 61 -8.82 22.30 -2.84
C LYS A 61 -8.02 21.62 -3.95
N ASP A 62 -8.01 22.19 -5.16
CA ASP A 62 -7.31 21.62 -6.29
C ASP A 62 -5.80 21.50 -6.06
N ILE A 63 -5.19 22.49 -5.41
CA ILE A 63 -3.77 22.48 -5.02
C ILE A 63 -3.49 21.34 -4.03
N PHE A 64 -4.19 21.29 -2.90
CA PHE A 64 -3.91 20.29 -1.83
C PHE A 64 -4.19 18.85 -2.23
N GLU A 65 -5.14 18.63 -3.13
CA GLU A 65 -5.43 17.29 -3.66
C GLU A 65 -4.40 16.78 -4.68
N THR A 66 -3.43 17.58 -5.13
CA THR A 66 -2.34 17.13 -6.01
C THR A 66 -1.28 16.30 -5.29
N CYS A 67 -1.17 16.40 -3.96
CA CYS A 67 -0.17 15.69 -3.19
C CYS A 67 -0.38 14.17 -3.28
N PHE A 68 0.72 13.42 -3.53
CA PHE A 68 0.72 11.95 -3.61
C PHE A 68 0.83 11.25 -2.26
N LEU A 69 1.01 12.01 -1.15
CA LEU A 69 1.24 11.45 0.19
C LEU A 69 2.37 10.40 0.21
N CYS A 70 3.43 10.65 -0.55
CA CYS A 70 4.58 9.74 -0.67
C CYS A 70 5.63 9.93 0.44
N THR A 71 5.39 10.85 1.37
CA THR A 71 6.20 11.16 2.57
C THR A 71 7.67 11.56 2.32
N THR A 72 8.10 11.69 1.04
CA THR A 72 9.50 12.02 0.71
C THR A 72 9.93 13.34 1.33
N CYS A 73 9.08 14.36 1.29
CA CYS A 73 9.35 15.69 1.82
C CYS A 73 9.60 15.69 3.34
N VAL A 74 8.94 14.80 4.08
CA VAL A 74 9.17 14.63 5.53
C VAL A 74 10.57 14.07 5.79
N ARG A 75 10.97 13.04 5.02
CA ARG A 75 12.28 12.38 5.16
C ARG A 75 13.48 13.27 4.85
N VAL A 76 13.36 14.13 3.83
CA VAL A 76 14.45 15.02 3.42
C VAL A 76 14.46 16.34 4.19
N CYS A 77 13.41 16.62 4.97
CA CYS A 77 13.31 17.82 5.77
C CYS A 77 14.25 17.77 6.99
N PRO A 78 15.17 18.74 7.16
CA PRO A 78 16.04 18.78 8.35
C PRO A 78 15.28 18.85 9.67
N ASN A 79 14.09 19.46 9.65
CA ASN A 79 13.21 19.60 10.81
C ASN A 79 12.14 18.52 10.88
N SER A 80 12.16 17.53 9.98
CA SER A 80 11.17 16.45 9.91
C SER A 80 9.72 16.95 9.98
N LEU A 81 9.41 18.06 9.29
CA LEU A 81 8.08 18.67 9.33
C LEU A 81 7.03 17.72 8.76
N PRO A 82 5.88 17.51 9.44
CA PRO A 82 4.87 16.52 9.10
C PRO A 82 3.96 17.03 7.96
N THR A 83 4.51 17.22 6.76
CA THR A 83 3.77 17.74 5.60
C THR A 83 2.66 16.78 5.14
N ASP A 84 2.85 15.49 5.30
CA ASP A 84 1.83 14.46 5.06
C ASP A 84 0.62 14.64 5.97
N THR A 85 0.83 14.76 7.28
CA THR A 85 -0.23 14.99 8.26
C THR A 85 -0.99 16.30 7.99
N LEU A 86 -0.27 17.37 7.55
CA LEU A 86 -0.91 18.61 7.11
C LEU A 86 -1.90 18.37 5.96
N ILE A 87 -1.46 17.60 4.94
CA ILE A 87 -2.29 17.31 3.77
C ILE A 87 -3.48 16.41 4.14
N GLU A 88 -3.31 15.47 5.03
CA GLU A 88 -4.38 14.59 5.50
C GLU A 88 -5.47 15.39 6.22
N ASN A 89 -5.07 16.30 7.12
CA ASN A 89 -5.99 17.15 7.85
C ASN A 89 -6.72 18.15 6.93
N ILE A 90 -6.04 18.80 6.00
CA ILE A 90 -6.74 19.71 5.09
C ILE A 90 -7.67 18.95 4.14
N ARG A 91 -7.37 17.69 3.76
CA ARG A 91 -8.30 16.85 3.01
C ARG A 91 -9.54 16.51 3.81
N TYR A 92 -9.42 16.32 5.12
CA TYR A 92 -10.58 16.19 6.00
C TYR A 92 -11.46 17.45 5.95
N GLU A 93 -10.88 18.66 6.09
CA GLU A 93 -11.62 19.91 6.00
C GLU A 93 -12.26 20.11 4.61
N ILE A 94 -11.54 19.74 3.53
CA ILE A 94 -12.07 19.73 2.16
C ILE A 94 -13.28 18.79 2.06
N ALA A 95 -13.19 17.58 2.63
CA ALA A 95 -14.27 16.61 2.63
C ALA A 95 -15.50 17.10 3.41
N GLN A 96 -15.30 17.83 4.53
CA GLN A 96 -16.38 18.47 5.28
C GLN A 96 -17.03 19.58 4.46
N LYS A 97 -16.24 20.45 3.81
CA LYS A 97 -16.75 21.62 3.09
C LYS A 97 -17.40 21.26 1.75
N TYR A 98 -16.78 20.39 0.96
CA TYR A 98 -17.19 20.07 -0.42
C TYR A 98 -17.89 18.73 -0.55
N GLY A 99 -17.87 17.94 0.52
CA GLY A 99 -18.35 16.56 0.51
C GLY A 99 -17.39 15.61 -0.21
N ILE A 100 -17.72 14.34 -0.15
CA ILE A 100 -17.00 13.24 -0.80
C ILE A 100 -17.84 12.75 -1.98
N ALA A 101 -17.23 12.53 -3.13
CA ALA A 101 -17.91 12.05 -4.32
C ALA A 101 -18.72 10.76 -4.02
N TRP A 102 -19.92 10.65 -4.59
CA TRP A 102 -20.87 9.57 -4.27
C TRP A 102 -20.30 8.16 -4.46
N PHE A 103 -19.49 7.94 -5.52
CA PHE A 103 -18.87 6.64 -5.79
C PHE A 103 -17.81 6.27 -4.73
N LYS A 104 -17.08 7.26 -4.18
CA LYS A 104 -16.15 7.05 -3.07
C LYS A 104 -16.92 6.68 -1.79
N ARG A 105 -18.06 7.31 -1.52
CA ARG A 105 -18.92 6.96 -0.37
C ARG A 105 -19.40 5.51 -0.45
N ILE A 106 -19.85 5.07 -1.63
CA ILE A 106 -20.22 3.67 -1.88
C ILE A 106 -19.02 2.75 -1.63
N PHE A 107 -17.86 3.10 -2.18
CA PHE A 107 -16.64 2.32 -1.99
C PHE A 107 -16.26 2.20 -0.51
N PHE A 108 -16.26 3.29 0.25
CA PHE A 108 -15.95 3.27 1.69
C PHE A 108 -16.99 2.53 2.50
N TYR A 109 -18.27 2.60 2.11
CA TYR A 109 -19.30 1.75 2.69
C TYR A 109 -19.00 0.26 2.49
N LEU A 110 -18.61 -0.16 1.29
CA LEU A 110 -18.25 -1.55 1.00
C LEU A 110 -17.03 -2.00 1.81
N LEU A 111 -16.02 -1.14 2.01
CA LEU A 111 -14.84 -1.44 2.83
C LEU A 111 -15.20 -1.76 4.30
N LYS A 112 -16.24 -1.14 4.83
CA LYS A 112 -16.79 -1.42 6.17
C LYS A 112 -17.66 -2.67 6.23
N HIS A 113 -18.29 -3.04 5.10
CA HIS A 113 -19.27 -4.13 5.01
C HIS A 113 -18.80 -5.25 4.10
N ARG A 114 -17.79 -5.99 4.56
CA ARG A 114 -17.11 -6.98 3.74
C ARG A 114 -18.01 -8.03 3.10
N LYS A 115 -19.03 -8.54 3.78
CA LYS A 115 -19.98 -9.52 3.18
C LYS A 115 -20.66 -8.97 1.93
N ILE A 116 -21.02 -7.68 1.94
CA ILE A 116 -21.61 -6.98 0.78
C ILE A 116 -20.55 -6.82 -0.31
N MET A 117 -19.33 -6.46 0.07
CA MET A 117 -18.20 -6.35 -0.86
C MET A 117 -17.88 -7.70 -1.54
N ASP A 118 -17.83 -8.81 -0.78
CA ASP A 118 -17.62 -10.16 -1.31
C ASP A 118 -18.70 -10.54 -2.34
N PHE A 119 -19.97 -10.23 -2.04
CA PHE A 119 -21.09 -10.44 -2.97
C PHE A 119 -20.94 -9.58 -4.24
N GLY A 120 -20.62 -8.29 -4.08
CA GLY A 120 -20.38 -7.36 -5.18
C GLY A 120 -19.23 -7.79 -6.09
N PHE A 121 -18.09 -8.24 -5.52
CA PHE A 121 -16.98 -8.76 -6.31
C PHE A 121 -17.30 -10.06 -7.03
N LYS A 122 -18.05 -10.98 -6.39
CA LYS A 122 -18.53 -12.21 -7.03
C LYS A 122 -19.42 -11.89 -8.25
N LEU A 123 -20.36 -10.97 -8.08
CA LEU A 123 -21.23 -10.52 -9.17
C LEU A 123 -20.40 -9.81 -10.25
N GLY A 124 -19.50 -8.91 -9.86
CA GLY A 124 -18.58 -8.22 -10.75
C GLY A 124 -17.73 -9.18 -11.57
N ALA A 125 -17.21 -10.26 -10.97
CA ALA A 125 -16.41 -11.26 -11.67
C ALA A 125 -17.21 -12.06 -12.72
N ILE A 126 -18.53 -12.24 -12.50
CA ILE A 126 -19.42 -12.89 -13.48
C ILE A 126 -19.64 -11.98 -14.69
N PHE A 127 -19.85 -10.68 -14.48
CA PHE A 127 -20.11 -9.71 -15.54
C PHE A 127 -18.84 -9.06 -16.12
N ALA A 128 -17.68 -9.23 -15.47
CA ALA A 128 -16.41 -8.66 -15.92
C ALA A 128 -16.10 -8.97 -17.39
N PRO A 129 -16.30 -10.19 -17.94
CA PRO A 129 -15.99 -10.50 -19.34
C PRO A 129 -16.80 -9.67 -20.36
N LEU A 130 -17.94 -9.11 -19.97
CA LEU A 130 -18.74 -8.22 -20.83
C LEU A 130 -18.09 -6.84 -20.98
N LEU A 131 -17.46 -6.33 -19.90
CA LEU A 131 -16.89 -4.99 -19.83
C LEU A 131 -15.37 -4.97 -20.02
N TYR A 132 -14.70 -6.08 -19.72
CA TYR A 132 -13.25 -6.21 -19.69
C TYR A 132 -12.79 -7.44 -20.49
N GLN A 133 -11.55 -7.38 -20.94
CA GLN A 133 -10.83 -8.52 -21.51
C GLN A 133 -9.49 -8.70 -20.79
N ALA A 134 -8.99 -9.94 -20.76
CA ALA A 134 -7.66 -10.21 -20.21
C ALA A 134 -6.58 -9.52 -21.07
N THR A 135 -5.54 -9.03 -20.43
CA THR A 135 -4.31 -8.57 -21.10
C THR A 135 -3.52 -9.78 -21.61
N LYS A 136 -2.54 -9.55 -22.49
CA LYS A 136 -1.72 -10.62 -23.06
C LYS A 136 -0.98 -11.46 -22.01
N ASP A 137 -0.60 -10.83 -20.90
CA ASP A 137 0.08 -11.47 -19.75
C ASP A 137 -0.86 -12.32 -18.87
N GLY A 138 -2.19 -12.26 -19.11
CA GLY A 138 -3.20 -13.01 -18.36
C GLY A 138 -3.41 -12.55 -16.91
N ASN A 139 -2.58 -11.66 -16.39
CA ASN A 139 -2.59 -11.22 -14.98
C ASN A 139 -3.41 -9.95 -14.73
N SER A 140 -3.73 -9.21 -15.78
CA SER A 140 -4.46 -7.96 -15.74
C SER A 140 -5.69 -8.01 -16.64
N ILE A 141 -6.60 -7.08 -16.42
CA ILE A 141 -7.79 -6.86 -17.27
C ILE A 141 -7.77 -5.43 -17.82
N GLN A 142 -8.21 -5.26 -19.04
CA GLN A 142 -8.40 -3.95 -19.66
C GLN A 142 -9.86 -3.78 -20.08
N PRO A 143 -10.42 -2.55 -20.03
CA PRO A 143 -11.79 -2.31 -20.48
C PRO A 143 -11.90 -2.50 -22.00
N ARG A 144 -13.03 -3.09 -22.44
CA ARG A 144 -13.35 -3.24 -23.88
C ARG A 144 -13.74 -1.92 -24.54
N PHE A 145 -14.20 -0.96 -23.74
CA PHE A 145 -14.60 0.38 -24.16
C PHE A 145 -14.07 1.40 -23.17
N THR A 146 -13.99 2.67 -23.58
CA THR A 146 -13.61 3.77 -22.67
C THR A 146 -14.69 3.96 -21.58
N LEU A 147 -14.41 3.55 -20.38
CA LEU A 147 -15.31 3.71 -19.24
C LEU A 147 -15.02 5.05 -18.51
N PRO A 148 -16.04 5.77 -18.02
CA PRO A 148 -15.85 7.11 -17.46
C PRO A 148 -14.83 7.22 -16.32
N LEU A 149 -14.81 6.28 -15.38
CA LEU A 149 -13.91 6.28 -14.22
C LEU A 149 -12.60 5.53 -14.48
N VAL A 150 -12.61 4.60 -15.41
CA VAL A 150 -11.52 3.65 -15.65
C VAL A 150 -10.69 4.07 -16.85
N LYS A 151 -11.29 4.73 -17.83
CA LYS A 151 -10.69 5.04 -19.12
C LYS A 151 -10.10 3.78 -19.78
N ASN A 152 -8.90 3.88 -20.36
CA ASN A 152 -8.22 2.75 -21.01
C ASN A 152 -7.13 2.13 -20.12
N ARG A 153 -7.33 2.14 -18.80
CA ARG A 153 -6.35 1.59 -17.86
C ARG A 153 -6.48 0.10 -17.71
N ILE A 154 -5.35 -0.57 -17.48
CA ILE A 154 -5.35 -1.96 -17.01
C ILE A 154 -5.42 -2.02 -15.49
N PHE A 155 -5.99 -3.09 -14.97
CA PHE A 155 -6.13 -3.37 -13.55
C PHE A 155 -5.78 -4.81 -13.26
N GLY A 156 -5.46 -5.12 -12.01
CA GLY A 156 -5.38 -6.51 -11.56
C GLY A 156 -6.70 -7.25 -11.79
N GLY A 157 -6.63 -8.51 -12.13
CA GLY A 157 -7.80 -9.35 -12.37
C GLY A 157 -8.78 -9.33 -11.20
N ILE A 158 -10.05 -9.58 -11.48
CA ILE A 158 -11.09 -9.71 -10.44
C ILE A 158 -11.25 -11.20 -10.13
N ALA A 159 -10.87 -11.61 -8.92
CA ALA A 159 -11.00 -12.99 -8.49
C ALA A 159 -12.49 -13.38 -8.33
N LYS A 160 -12.91 -14.49 -8.95
CA LYS A 160 -14.26 -15.07 -8.78
C LYS A 160 -14.55 -15.42 -7.31
N ARG A 161 -13.53 -15.80 -6.58
CA ARG A 161 -13.56 -16.09 -5.15
C ARG A 161 -12.37 -15.42 -4.49
N SER A 162 -12.64 -14.60 -3.48
CA SER A 162 -11.58 -13.88 -2.76
C SER A 162 -10.64 -14.87 -2.03
N PHE A 163 -9.40 -14.45 -1.77
CA PHE A 163 -8.42 -15.26 -1.05
C PHE A 163 -8.98 -15.80 0.27
N LEU A 164 -9.51 -14.94 1.12
CA LEU A 164 -10.05 -15.34 2.42
C LEU A 164 -11.26 -16.28 2.34
N ASN A 165 -12.03 -16.26 1.26
CA ASN A 165 -13.14 -17.18 1.04
C ASN A 165 -12.71 -18.46 0.32
N SER A 166 -11.48 -18.54 -0.20
CA SER A 166 -10.95 -19.73 -0.88
C SER A 166 -10.41 -20.78 0.07
N HIS A 167 -10.07 -20.40 1.30
CA HIS A 167 -9.42 -21.26 2.30
C HIS A 167 -10.21 -21.35 3.59
N SER A 168 -9.88 -22.34 4.43
CA SER A 168 -10.33 -22.44 5.82
C SER A 168 -9.80 -21.27 6.65
N GLU A 169 -10.40 -20.97 7.78
CA GLU A 169 -9.88 -19.95 8.69
C GLU A 169 -8.57 -20.39 9.34
N GLU A 170 -8.55 -21.64 9.78
CA GLU A 170 -7.36 -22.29 10.35
C GLU A 170 -6.74 -23.21 9.29
N ILE A 171 -5.44 -23.10 9.09
CA ILE A 171 -4.64 -23.92 8.18
C ILE A 171 -3.49 -24.51 8.98
N CYS A 172 -3.51 -25.83 9.16
CA CYS A 172 -2.51 -26.57 9.91
C CYS A 172 -1.57 -27.27 8.94
N PHE A 173 -0.30 -26.93 8.98
CA PHE A 173 0.76 -27.58 8.22
C PHE A 173 1.53 -28.61 9.07
N VAL A 174 1.39 -28.51 10.41
CA VAL A 174 2.02 -29.42 11.38
C VAL A 174 0.96 -30.15 12.17
N ASP A 175 1.08 -31.46 12.27
CA ASP A 175 0.20 -32.26 13.11
C ASP A 175 0.51 -31.99 14.60
N SER A 176 -0.49 -31.54 15.35
CA SER A 176 -0.37 -31.14 16.76
C SER A 176 0.13 -32.27 17.68
N LYS A 177 0.18 -33.51 17.19
CA LYS A 177 0.67 -34.69 17.93
C LYS A 177 2.19 -34.83 17.92
N GLN A 178 2.93 -34.06 17.11
CA GLN A 178 4.38 -34.27 16.92
C GLN A 178 5.30 -33.16 17.47
N SER A 179 4.80 -32.01 17.95
CA SER A 179 5.66 -30.90 18.33
C SER A 179 5.24 -30.20 19.65
N GLN A 180 6.22 -29.83 20.43
CA GLN A 180 6.03 -29.19 21.75
C GLN A 180 5.54 -27.75 21.71
N LYS A 181 5.63 -27.01 20.63
CA LYS A 181 5.04 -25.65 20.43
C LYS A 181 5.03 -25.31 18.95
N THR A 182 3.94 -25.60 18.30
CA THR A 182 3.77 -25.22 16.88
C THR A 182 3.56 -23.72 16.77
N ARG A 183 4.41 -23.03 15.98
CA ARG A 183 4.23 -21.60 15.67
C ARG A 183 2.97 -21.41 14.86
N LYS A 184 2.25 -20.32 15.13
CA LYS A 184 1.02 -19.96 14.42
C LYS A 184 1.01 -18.46 14.16
N VAL A 185 0.76 -18.07 12.94
CA VAL A 185 0.65 -16.65 12.55
C VAL A 185 -0.71 -16.34 11.94
N ALA A 186 -1.21 -15.13 12.16
CA ALA A 186 -2.38 -14.65 11.44
C ALA A 186 -1.98 -13.89 10.17
N ILE A 187 -2.82 -13.92 9.13
CA ILE A 187 -2.60 -13.19 7.88
C ILE A 187 -3.65 -12.11 7.72
N PHE A 188 -3.21 -10.84 7.72
CA PHE A 188 -4.01 -9.69 7.29
C PHE A 188 -3.68 -9.35 5.84
N ILE A 189 -4.46 -9.90 4.90
CA ILE A 189 -4.13 -9.83 3.46
C ILE A 189 -4.41 -8.48 2.80
N GLY A 190 -5.18 -7.59 3.42
CA GLY A 190 -5.62 -6.35 2.81
C GLY A 190 -6.69 -6.54 1.71
N CYS A 191 -7.25 -5.43 1.19
CA CYS A 191 -8.33 -5.50 0.21
C CYS A 191 -7.83 -5.89 -1.20
N LEU A 192 -6.72 -5.31 -1.68
CA LEU A 192 -6.19 -5.63 -3.01
C LEU A 192 -5.64 -7.05 -3.08
N GLY A 193 -4.90 -7.51 -2.05
CA GLY A 193 -4.44 -8.89 -1.95
C GLY A 193 -5.60 -9.88 -1.91
N ASN A 194 -6.72 -9.53 -1.24
CA ASN A 194 -7.88 -10.40 -1.15
C ASN A 194 -8.66 -10.58 -2.46
N TYR A 195 -8.81 -9.52 -3.28
CA TYR A 195 -9.72 -9.52 -4.42
C TYR A 195 -9.02 -9.47 -5.79
N ASN A 196 -7.87 -8.83 -5.89
CA ASN A 196 -7.17 -8.60 -7.14
C ASN A 196 -5.88 -9.40 -7.29
N TYR A 197 -5.09 -9.51 -6.22
CA TYR A 197 -3.76 -10.12 -6.23
C TYR A 197 -3.67 -11.27 -5.21
N LYS A 198 -4.61 -12.20 -5.28
CA LYS A 198 -4.72 -13.32 -4.33
C LYS A 198 -3.46 -14.19 -4.28
N ASN A 199 -2.69 -14.23 -5.37
CA ASN A 199 -1.43 -14.97 -5.43
C ASN A 199 -0.46 -14.57 -4.31
N VAL A 200 -0.49 -13.32 -3.84
CA VAL A 200 0.31 -12.86 -2.69
C VAL A 200 0.01 -13.68 -1.44
N GLY A 201 -1.28 -13.91 -1.16
CA GLY A 201 -1.71 -14.74 -0.03
C GLY A 201 -1.43 -16.23 -0.25
N GLU A 202 -1.66 -16.73 -1.48
CA GLU A 202 -1.36 -18.13 -1.84
C GLU A 202 0.14 -18.42 -1.67
N SER A 203 1.01 -17.55 -2.17
CA SER A 203 2.46 -17.70 -2.02
C SER A 203 2.91 -17.61 -0.55
N LEU A 204 2.29 -16.73 0.25
CA LEU A 204 2.58 -16.68 1.69
C LEU A 204 2.23 -17.99 2.37
N LEU A 205 1.10 -18.63 2.01
CA LEU A 205 0.73 -19.94 2.56
C LEU A 205 1.74 -21.03 2.19
N VAL A 206 2.22 -21.05 0.95
CA VAL A 206 3.28 -21.99 0.50
C VAL A 206 4.58 -21.80 1.30
N ILE A 207 4.97 -20.54 1.54
CA ILE A 207 6.15 -20.24 2.36
C ILE A 207 5.96 -20.70 3.80
N LEU A 208 4.79 -20.45 4.39
CA LEU A 208 4.49 -20.89 5.77
C LEU A 208 4.44 -22.41 5.90
N GLU A 209 3.93 -23.11 4.87
CA GLU A 209 3.99 -24.57 4.80
C GLU A 209 5.42 -25.09 4.80
N ALA A 210 6.29 -24.51 3.95
CA ALA A 210 7.71 -24.87 3.91
C ALA A 210 8.45 -24.62 5.23
N LEU A 211 8.02 -23.59 5.97
CA LEU A 211 8.53 -23.25 7.30
C LEU A 211 7.87 -24.04 8.43
N GLN A 212 6.86 -24.86 8.16
CA GLN A 212 6.08 -25.59 9.16
C GLN A 212 5.43 -24.65 10.20
N ILE A 213 4.91 -23.49 9.75
CA ILE A 213 4.22 -22.50 10.57
C ILE A 213 2.74 -22.52 10.22
N ASN A 214 1.88 -22.80 11.19
CA ASN A 214 0.44 -22.80 10.99
C ASN A 214 -0.09 -21.39 10.72
N ALA A 215 -1.17 -21.27 9.93
CA ALA A 215 -1.75 -20.00 9.55
C ALA A 215 -3.21 -19.87 10.03
N LYS A 216 -3.55 -18.68 10.55
CA LYS A 216 -4.92 -18.22 10.77
C LYS A 216 -5.24 -17.13 9.74
N LEU A 217 -6.23 -17.36 8.89
CA LEU A 217 -6.70 -16.31 8.01
C LEU A 217 -7.63 -15.36 8.76
N ALA A 218 -7.26 -14.10 8.85
CA ALA A 218 -8.06 -13.08 9.55
C ALA A 218 -9.37 -12.79 8.80
N LYS A 219 -10.31 -13.76 8.77
CA LYS A 219 -11.56 -13.68 7.98
C LYS A 219 -12.47 -12.53 8.39
N GLY A 220 -12.42 -12.07 9.64
CA GLY A 220 -13.18 -10.93 10.14
C GLY A 220 -12.58 -9.57 9.78
N GLN A 221 -11.34 -9.51 9.27
CA GLN A 221 -10.67 -8.27 8.94
C GLN A 221 -11.51 -7.35 8.04
N LYS A 222 -11.41 -6.05 8.26
CA LYS A 222 -11.92 -4.99 7.38
C LYS A 222 -10.75 -4.36 6.62
N CYS A 223 -11.02 -3.35 5.78
CA CYS A 223 -9.94 -2.55 5.20
C CYS A 223 -9.12 -1.88 6.32
N CYS A 224 -7.82 -1.68 6.09
CA CYS A 224 -6.95 -0.94 7.03
C CYS A 224 -7.39 0.53 7.24
N GLY A 225 -8.15 1.10 6.29
CA GLY A 225 -8.63 2.48 6.34
C GLY A 225 -7.89 3.44 5.40
N ALA A 226 -6.73 3.10 4.86
CA ALA A 226 -5.92 3.99 4.05
C ALA A 226 -6.67 4.69 2.88
N PRO A 227 -7.55 4.04 2.09
CA PRO A 227 -8.29 4.73 1.03
C PRO A 227 -9.19 5.86 1.54
N ALA A 228 -9.83 5.66 2.70
CA ALA A 228 -10.68 6.66 3.35
C ALA A 228 -9.83 7.77 3.98
N TYR A 229 -8.72 7.40 4.65
CA TYR A 229 -7.78 8.31 5.28
C TYR A 229 -7.21 9.32 4.29
N PHE A 230 -6.63 8.85 3.20
CA PHE A 230 -6.05 9.72 2.17
C PHE A 230 -7.08 10.53 1.38
N THR A 231 -8.37 10.27 1.56
CA THR A 231 -9.47 11.04 0.96
C THR A 231 -10.08 12.05 1.95
N GLY A 232 -9.80 11.91 3.26
CA GLY A 232 -10.37 12.75 4.33
C GLY A 232 -11.71 12.24 4.87
N ASP A 233 -12.12 10.99 4.60
CA ASP A 233 -13.30 10.36 5.23
C ASP A 233 -12.92 9.76 6.59
N PHE A 234 -12.64 10.64 7.54
CA PHE A 234 -12.19 10.24 8.87
C PHE A 234 -13.25 9.46 9.66
N ALA A 235 -14.53 9.66 9.39
CA ALA A 235 -15.60 8.88 10.00
C ALA A 235 -15.53 7.40 9.59
N SER A 236 -15.22 7.13 8.32
CA SER A 236 -15.00 5.76 7.85
C SER A 236 -13.71 5.16 8.42
N VAL A 237 -12.66 5.96 8.58
CA VAL A 237 -11.39 5.52 9.20
C VAL A 237 -11.61 5.10 10.64
N ASP A 238 -12.24 5.95 11.46
CA ASP A 238 -12.57 5.64 12.85
C ASP A 238 -13.32 4.31 12.98
N THR A 239 -14.37 4.14 12.18
CA THR A 239 -15.14 2.88 12.17
C THR A 239 -14.28 1.66 11.83
N LEU A 240 -13.43 1.77 10.80
CA LEU A 240 -12.57 0.66 10.34
C LEU A 240 -11.50 0.29 11.37
N ILE A 241 -10.90 1.28 12.02
CA ILE A 241 -9.91 1.05 13.09
C ILE A 241 -10.56 0.29 14.25
N ARG A 242 -11.70 0.79 14.78
CA ARG A 242 -12.41 0.13 15.90
C ARG A 242 -12.77 -1.31 15.57
N GLN A 243 -13.33 -1.55 14.38
CA GLN A 243 -13.71 -2.90 13.95
C GLN A 243 -12.51 -3.85 13.84
N ASN A 244 -11.36 -3.38 13.34
CA ASN A 244 -10.17 -4.22 13.22
C ASN A 244 -9.50 -4.42 14.58
N VAL A 245 -9.42 -3.40 15.45
CA VAL A 245 -8.85 -3.53 16.80
C VAL A 245 -9.63 -4.56 17.60
N GLU A 246 -10.97 -4.43 17.66
CA GLU A 246 -11.84 -5.39 18.34
C GLU A 246 -11.64 -6.82 17.80
N TYR A 247 -11.53 -6.95 16.48
CA TYR A 247 -11.32 -8.25 15.85
C TYR A 247 -9.93 -8.82 16.13
N PHE A 248 -8.88 -8.02 16.12
CA PHE A 248 -7.52 -8.49 16.46
C PHE A 248 -7.41 -8.93 17.91
N GLU A 249 -8.00 -8.19 18.85
CA GLU A 249 -8.04 -8.56 20.26
C GLU A 249 -8.71 -9.90 20.49
N SER A 250 -9.69 -10.29 19.65
CA SER A 250 -10.40 -11.56 19.79
C SER A 250 -9.55 -12.80 19.57
N PHE A 251 -8.36 -12.68 18.92
CA PHE A 251 -7.50 -13.82 18.58
C PHE A 251 -6.00 -13.59 18.79
N ILE A 252 -5.56 -12.37 19.16
CA ILE A 252 -4.13 -12.03 19.22
C ILE A 252 -3.33 -12.93 20.15
N GLU A 253 -3.96 -13.47 21.20
CA GLU A 253 -3.31 -14.40 22.13
C GLU A 253 -3.19 -15.82 21.58
N GLU A 254 -3.91 -16.15 20.52
CA GLU A 254 -3.85 -17.45 19.86
C GLU A 254 -2.70 -17.55 18.83
N VAL A 255 -2.05 -16.41 18.51
CA VAL A 255 -1.04 -16.33 17.45
C VAL A 255 0.24 -15.65 17.93
N ASP A 256 1.37 -16.05 17.34
CA ASP A 256 2.68 -15.45 17.62
C ASP A 256 2.82 -14.09 16.95
N ALA A 257 2.21 -13.90 15.76
CA ALA A 257 2.26 -12.67 15.01
C ALA A 257 1.07 -12.50 14.03
N ILE A 258 0.80 -11.26 13.62
CA ILE A 258 -0.06 -10.92 12.47
C ILE A 258 0.86 -10.45 11.34
N LEU A 259 0.81 -11.11 10.19
CA LEU A 259 1.61 -10.80 9.01
C LEU A 259 0.80 -9.98 8.02
N ILE A 260 1.38 -8.87 7.58
CA ILE A 260 0.80 -7.96 6.58
C ILE A 260 1.71 -7.96 5.34
N PRO A 261 1.29 -8.52 4.20
CA PRO A 261 2.10 -8.50 2.97
C PRO A 261 1.99 -7.19 2.19
N GLU A 262 1.19 -6.23 2.63
CA GLU A 262 0.85 -5.02 1.89
C GLU A 262 1.40 -3.77 2.57
N ALA A 263 2.36 -3.08 1.94
CA ALA A 263 3.04 -1.91 2.50
C ALA A 263 2.10 -0.78 2.97
N THR A 264 1.06 -0.47 2.18
CA THR A 264 0.10 0.58 2.56
C THR A 264 -0.75 0.16 3.76
N CYS A 265 -1.13 -1.12 3.85
CA CYS A 265 -1.83 -1.61 5.02
C CYS A 265 -0.91 -1.66 6.24
N GLY A 266 0.35 -2.06 6.06
CA GLY A 266 1.35 -2.07 7.12
C GLY A 266 1.57 -0.68 7.72
N ALA A 267 1.82 0.34 6.89
CA ALA A 267 1.98 1.72 7.35
C ALA A 267 0.74 2.24 8.09
N MET A 268 -0.44 2.04 7.50
CA MET A 268 -1.69 2.47 8.12
C MET A 268 -1.91 1.84 9.50
N ILE A 269 -1.63 0.53 9.66
CA ILE A 269 -1.86 -0.19 10.93
C ILE A 269 -0.76 0.12 11.95
N LEU A 270 0.51 0.10 11.54
CA LEU A 270 1.65 0.21 12.45
C LEU A 270 1.94 1.65 12.88
N GLU A 271 1.63 2.64 12.01
CA GLU A 271 1.93 4.05 12.27
C GLU A 271 0.69 4.93 12.32
N ASP A 272 -0.15 4.93 11.27
CA ASP A 272 -1.20 5.94 11.14
C ASP A 272 -2.34 5.73 12.14
N TRP A 273 -2.70 4.48 12.52
CA TRP A 273 -3.78 4.23 13.48
C TRP A 273 -3.53 4.90 14.83
N LYS A 274 -2.32 4.80 15.38
CA LYS A 274 -1.99 5.40 16.69
C LYS A 274 -2.01 6.93 16.63
N HIS A 275 -1.55 7.52 15.51
CA HIS A 275 -1.58 8.96 15.29
C HIS A 275 -3.01 9.47 15.10
N PHE A 276 -3.78 8.75 14.30
CA PHE A 276 -5.18 9.08 14.07
C PHE A 276 -6.01 9.05 15.36
N MET A 277 -5.71 8.13 16.28
CA MET A 277 -6.40 7.97 17.57
C MET A 277 -5.69 8.69 18.73
N GLU A 278 -4.83 9.67 18.46
CA GLU A 278 -4.04 10.35 19.51
C GLU A 278 -4.89 10.97 20.63
N LYS A 279 -6.09 11.45 20.29
CA LYS A 279 -7.03 12.05 21.27
C LYS A 279 -7.97 11.04 21.92
N ASP A 280 -8.05 9.81 21.41
CA ASP A 280 -8.79 8.67 22.01
C ASP A 280 -7.80 7.77 22.75
N LEU A 281 -7.46 8.16 23.98
CA LEU A 281 -6.41 7.49 24.76
C LEU A 281 -6.70 6.02 25.05
N GLU A 282 -7.97 5.65 25.19
CA GLU A 282 -8.38 4.25 25.43
C GLU A 282 -8.07 3.42 24.19
N LEU A 283 -8.57 3.82 23.02
CA LEU A 283 -8.36 3.09 21.79
C LEU A 283 -6.89 3.10 21.37
N LYS A 284 -6.19 4.22 21.56
CA LYS A 284 -4.74 4.30 21.33
C LYS A 284 -3.98 3.28 22.16
N SER A 285 -4.28 3.16 23.46
CA SER A 285 -3.64 2.15 24.33
C SER A 285 -3.94 0.72 23.87
N ARG A 286 -5.15 0.43 23.38
CA ARG A 286 -5.50 -0.86 22.81
C ARG A 286 -4.69 -1.16 21.55
N ILE A 287 -4.56 -0.20 20.64
CA ILE A 287 -3.73 -0.31 19.45
C ILE A 287 -2.27 -0.61 19.84
N GLU A 288 -1.69 0.19 20.74
CA GLU A 288 -0.29 0.05 21.17
C GLU A 288 0.02 -1.34 21.75
N LYS A 289 -0.94 -2.00 22.40
CA LYS A 289 -0.78 -3.40 22.88
C LYS A 289 -0.73 -4.43 21.74
N LEU A 290 -1.35 -4.15 20.60
CA LEU A 290 -1.37 -5.06 19.44
C LEU A 290 -0.08 -4.94 18.60
N LEU A 291 0.49 -3.72 18.49
CA LEU A 291 1.60 -3.43 17.57
C LEU A 291 2.81 -4.36 17.71
N PRO A 292 3.26 -4.80 18.91
CA PRO A 292 4.42 -5.69 19.05
C PRO A 292 4.28 -7.05 18.35
N LYS A 293 3.04 -7.49 18.09
CA LYS A 293 2.77 -8.75 17.39
C LYS A 293 2.45 -8.54 15.89
N ILE A 294 2.52 -7.31 15.34
CA ILE A 294 2.16 -7.02 13.95
C ILE A 294 3.42 -6.73 13.13
N TYR A 295 3.59 -7.41 12.00
CA TYR A 295 4.79 -7.32 11.16
C TYR A 295 4.45 -7.20 9.67
N MET A 296 5.29 -6.48 8.93
CA MET A 296 5.37 -6.72 7.49
C MET A 296 5.82 -8.15 7.24
N ALA A 297 5.18 -8.82 6.27
CA ALA A 297 5.42 -10.25 6.04
C ALA A 297 6.89 -10.55 5.71
N THR A 298 7.51 -9.79 4.81
CA THR A 298 8.92 -9.99 4.44
C THR A 298 9.87 -9.75 5.60
N LYS A 299 9.61 -8.76 6.44
CA LYS A 299 10.40 -8.48 7.65
C LYS A 299 10.33 -9.64 8.65
N TYR A 300 9.12 -10.17 8.89
CA TYR A 300 8.95 -11.33 9.76
C TYR A 300 9.68 -12.57 9.21
N LEU A 301 9.48 -12.85 7.93
CA LEU A 301 10.08 -14.03 7.29
C LEU A 301 11.61 -13.97 7.30
N GLU A 302 12.20 -12.80 7.09
CA GLU A 302 13.65 -12.61 7.12
C GLU A 302 14.23 -12.69 8.53
N SER A 303 13.58 -12.04 9.52
CA SER A 303 14.18 -11.85 10.85
C SER A 303 13.73 -12.87 11.89
N GLN A 304 12.57 -13.50 11.72
CA GLN A 304 11.97 -14.38 12.70
C GLN A 304 11.92 -15.85 12.26
N THR A 305 12.41 -16.17 11.04
CA THR A 305 12.39 -17.53 10.51
C THR A 305 13.74 -17.90 9.90
N ASN A 306 13.91 -19.17 9.56
CA ASN A 306 15.09 -19.67 8.83
C ASN A 306 14.89 -19.65 7.30
N LEU A 307 13.97 -18.84 6.77
CA LEU A 307 13.70 -18.79 5.33
C LEU A 307 14.94 -18.44 4.49
N VAL A 308 15.77 -17.51 4.97
CA VAL A 308 17.04 -17.15 4.29
C VAL A 308 17.94 -18.37 4.11
N GLU A 309 18.04 -19.22 5.14
CA GLU A 309 18.85 -20.45 5.09
C GLU A 309 18.25 -21.46 4.09
N ILE A 310 16.93 -21.64 4.12
CA ILE A 310 16.21 -22.51 3.17
C ILE A 310 16.46 -22.06 1.73
N LEU A 311 16.28 -20.77 1.44
CA LEU A 311 16.49 -20.21 0.10
C LEU A 311 17.96 -20.37 -0.35
N ASN A 312 18.92 -20.15 0.55
CA ASN A 312 20.33 -20.38 0.25
C ASN A 312 20.61 -21.85 -0.06
N ASN A 313 20.04 -22.80 0.68
CA ASN A 313 20.20 -24.23 0.44
C ASN A 313 19.60 -24.63 -0.93
N ILE A 314 18.48 -24.06 -1.34
CA ILE A 314 17.89 -24.24 -2.67
C ILE A 314 18.90 -23.81 -3.75
N GLU A 315 19.52 -22.65 -3.59
CA GLU A 315 20.52 -22.14 -4.53
C GLU A 315 21.76 -23.02 -4.58
N GLN A 316 22.29 -23.45 -3.43
CA GLN A 316 23.42 -24.37 -3.38
C GLN A 316 23.14 -25.69 -4.10
N ASN A 317 21.93 -26.21 -4.00
CA ASN A 317 21.52 -27.43 -4.71
C ASN A 317 21.39 -27.17 -6.22
N ARG A 318 20.88 -25.99 -6.64
CA ARG A 318 20.83 -25.59 -8.04
C ARG A 318 22.23 -25.52 -8.66
N LEU A 319 23.20 -24.98 -7.93
CA LEU A 319 24.58 -24.83 -8.39
C LEU A 319 25.33 -26.19 -8.54
N LYS A 320 24.84 -27.25 -7.92
CA LYS A 320 25.41 -28.61 -8.08
C LYS A 320 24.91 -29.35 -9.33
N GLN A 321 23.91 -28.81 -10.04
CA GLN A 321 23.38 -29.43 -11.26
C GLN A 321 24.31 -29.16 -12.45
N GLU A 322 24.41 -30.10 -13.38
CA GLU A 322 25.32 -30.02 -14.56
C GLU A 322 24.96 -28.87 -15.52
N PHE A 323 23.67 -28.48 -15.61
CA PHE A 323 23.21 -27.36 -16.44
C PHE A 323 22.84 -26.15 -15.57
N GLN A 324 23.76 -25.22 -15.43
CA GLN A 324 23.55 -23.97 -14.69
C GLN A 324 22.97 -22.89 -15.60
N SER A 325 21.67 -22.62 -15.47
CA SER A 325 21.11 -21.39 -16.03
C SER A 325 21.53 -20.18 -15.17
N PRO A 326 21.84 -19.02 -15.79
CA PRO A 326 22.13 -17.80 -15.03
C PRO A 326 20.94 -17.43 -14.13
N LYS A 327 21.23 -16.77 -13.00
CA LYS A 327 20.18 -16.24 -12.14
C LYS A 327 19.29 -15.28 -12.94
N GLN A 328 18.00 -15.42 -12.78
CA GLN A 328 17.07 -14.41 -13.31
C GLN A 328 17.31 -13.06 -12.64
N THR A 329 17.16 -11.98 -13.42
CA THR A 329 17.38 -10.63 -12.94
C THR A 329 16.07 -9.97 -12.55
N PHE A 330 16.08 -9.25 -11.44
CA PHE A 330 14.96 -8.42 -11.00
C PHE A 330 15.40 -7.00 -10.67
N THR A 331 14.47 -6.06 -10.80
CA THR A 331 14.62 -4.71 -10.23
C THR A 331 13.59 -4.50 -9.13
N TYR A 332 13.93 -3.67 -8.15
CA TYR A 332 13.07 -3.46 -6.99
C TYR A 332 12.57 -2.01 -6.91
N HIS A 333 11.27 -1.82 -6.84
CA HIS A 333 10.65 -0.54 -6.50
C HIS A 333 10.41 -0.50 -4.99
N ASP A 334 10.94 0.50 -4.31
CA ASP A 334 10.70 0.73 -2.89
C ASP A 334 9.35 1.42 -2.67
N PRO A 335 8.31 0.73 -2.20
CA PRO A 335 7.06 1.38 -1.86
C PRO A 335 7.29 2.45 -0.78
N CYS A 336 6.74 3.64 -1.00
CA CYS A 336 6.94 4.75 -0.07
C CYS A 336 6.57 4.39 1.38
N HIS A 337 5.46 3.69 1.59
CA HIS A 337 5.03 3.26 2.91
C HIS A 337 5.96 2.20 3.53
N ALA A 338 6.44 1.22 2.76
CA ALA A 338 7.40 0.23 3.28
C ALA A 338 8.72 0.91 3.67
N ARG A 339 9.36 1.62 2.72
CA ARG A 339 10.70 2.17 2.95
C ARG A 339 10.71 3.41 3.82
N LYS A 340 9.84 4.40 3.53
CA LYS A 340 9.92 5.72 4.15
C LYS A 340 9.18 5.79 5.48
N VAL A 341 8.11 5.03 5.66
CA VAL A 341 7.33 4.99 6.90
C VAL A 341 7.82 3.87 7.81
N LEU A 342 7.90 2.64 7.29
CA LEU A 342 8.21 1.45 8.11
C LEU A 342 9.70 1.07 8.15
N GLY A 343 10.54 1.64 7.29
CA GLY A 343 11.95 1.29 7.19
C GLY A 343 12.22 -0.11 6.59
N VAL A 344 11.21 -0.77 6.02
CA VAL A 344 11.30 -2.10 5.41
C VAL A 344 11.67 -1.96 3.93
N TYR A 345 12.87 -2.38 3.56
CA TYR A 345 13.35 -2.34 2.17
C TYR A 345 14.56 -3.25 1.92
N GLN A 346 15.32 -3.59 2.96
CA GLN A 346 16.44 -4.51 2.85
C GLN A 346 15.99 -5.95 2.97
N GLU A 347 15.01 -6.22 3.81
CA GLU A 347 14.51 -7.56 4.11
C GLU A 347 13.98 -8.27 2.85
N PRO A 348 13.10 -7.67 2.02
CA PRO A 348 12.67 -8.31 0.78
C PRO A 348 13.83 -8.48 -0.21
N ARG A 349 14.79 -7.54 -0.29
CA ARG A 349 15.99 -7.69 -1.13
C ARG A 349 16.83 -8.85 -0.68
N LYS A 350 17.10 -8.99 0.62
CA LYS A 350 17.90 -10.06 1.19
C LYS A 350 17.29 -11.44 0.91
N LEU A 351 15.97 -11.58 1.02
CA LEU A 351 15.27 -12.81 0.66
C LEU A 351 15.43 -13.13 -0.83
N LEU A 352 15.16 -12.18 -1.71
CA LEU A 352 15.20 -12.38 -3.16
C LEU A 352 16.61 -12.64 -3.68
N GLN A 353 17.64 -11.97 -3.17
CA GLN A 353 19.02 -12.10 -3.62
C GLN A 353 19.64 -13.49 -3.34
N GLN A 354 19.00 -14.32 -2.52
CA GLN A 354 19.44 -15.72 -2.37
C GLN A 354 19.36 -16.44 -3.72
N ASN A 355 18.28 -16.24 -4.49
CA ASN A 355 18.02 -17.01 -5.72
C ASN A 355 18.01 -16.17 -7.00
N TYR A 356 17.96 -14.85 -6.90
CA TYR A 356 17.85 -13.92 -8.03
C TYR A 356 18.97 -12.87 -8.00
N GLN A 357 19.22 -12.24 -9.14
CA GLN A 357 20.20 -11.16 -9.28
C GLN A 357 19.47 -9.81 -9.31
N LEU A 358 19.80 -8.94 -8.36
CA LEU A 358 19.26 -7.58 -8.31
C LEU A 358 19.97 -6.67 -9.32
N VAL A 359 19.19 -5.95 -10.11
CA VAL A 359 19.62 -4.82 -10.95
C VAL A 359 18.89 -3.58 -10.44
N GLU A 360 19.59 -2.75 -9.69
CA GLU A 360 18.96 -1.53 -9.13
C GLU A 360 18.63 -0.52 -10.23
N MET A 361 17.46 0.11 -10.11
CA MET A 361 17.10 1.23 -10.98
C MET A 361 17.72 2.54 -10.49
N GLU A 362 17.77 3.55 -11.35
CA GLU A 362 18.35 4.88 -11.10
C GLU A 362 17.84 5.51 -9.78
N ASP A 363 16.53 5.41 -9.51
CA ASP A 363 15.93 5.79 -8.24
C ASP A 363 14.79 4.81 -7.87
N SER A 364 15.13 3.82 -7.04
CA SER A 364 14.17 2.85 -6.52
C SER A 364 13.09 3.51 -5.65
N THR A 365 13.41 4.66 -5.03
CA THR A 365 12.56 5.37 -4.05
C THR A 365 11.59 6.37 -4.68
N ALA A 366 11.76 6.71 -5.96
CA ALA A 366 10.85 7.57 -6.69
C ALA A 366 9.42 6.99 -6.66
N CYS A 367 8.43 7.85 -6.43
CA CYS A 367 7.02 7.44 -6.30
C CYS A 367 6.54 6.67 -7.54
N CYS A 368 5.73 5.64 -7.31
CA CYS A 368 5.08 4.88 -8.39
C CYS A 368 3.98 5.70 -9.13
N GLY A 369 3.47 6.74 -8.49
CA GLY A 369 2.38 7.57 -9.03
C GLY A 369 0.97 7.10 -8.67
N PHE A 370 0.78 6.19 -7.69
CA PHE A 370 -0.57 5.78 -7.28
C PHE A 370 -1.33 6.93 -6.60
N GLY A 371 -0.79 7.52 -5.52
CA GLY A 371 -1.34 8.71 -4.86
C GLY A 371 -2.74 8.58 -4.25
N GLY A 372 -3.24 7.35 -4.03
CA GLY A 372 -4.55 7.10 -3.44
C GLY A 372 -5.74 7.28 -4.38
N VAL A 373 -6.96 7.10 -3.83
CA VAL A 373 -8.21 7.07 -4.61
C VAL A 373 -8.46 8.39 -5.36
N THR A 374 -8.22 9.54 -4.73
CA THR A 374 -8.45 10.86 -5.35
C THR A 374 -7.57 11.06 -6.59
N ILE A 375 -6.27 10.77 -6.50
CA ILE A 375 -5.37 10.84 -7.65
C ILE A 375 -5.81 9.87 -8.75
N GLN A 376 -6.15 8.65 -8.39
CA GLN A 376 -6.55 7.61 -9.36
C GLN A 376 -7.87 7.90 -10.08
N THR A 377 -8.81 8.54 -9.42
CA THR A 377 -10.16 8.76 -10.00
C THR A 377 -10.34 10.16 -10.60
N GLU A 378 -9.83 11.19 -9.95
CA GLU A 378 -10.08 12.58 -10.32
C GLU A 378 -8.88 13.26 -10.99
N ARG A 379 -7.64 12.80 -10.69
CA ARG A 379 -6.40 13.43 -11.16
C ARG A 379 -5.46 12.46 -11.89
N PHE A 380 -6.01 11.47 -12.57
CA PHE A 380 -5.23 10.39 -13.19
C PHE A 380 -4.15 10.89 -14.18
N ALA A 381 -4.32 12.05 -14.79
CA ALA A 381 -3.29 12.65 -15.63
C ALA A 381 -1.96 12.87 -14.89
N LEU A 382 -2.02 13.22 -13.57
CA LEU A 382 -0.83 13.33 -12.73
C LEU A 382 -0.22 11.95 -12.45
N ALA A 383 -1.06 10.97 -12.10
CA ALA A 383 -0.62 9.58 -11.90
C ALA A 383 0.08 9.02 -13.15
N SER A 384 -0.47 9.28 -14.33
CA SER A 384 0.09 8.84 -15.60
C SER A 384 1.47 9.45 -15.86
N LYS A 385 1.65 10.77 -15.64
CA LYS A 385 2.96 11.43 -15.79
C LYS A 385 4.02 10.87 -14.85
N VAL A 386 3.66 10.62 -13.57
CA VAL A 386 4.59 10.03 -12.59
C VAL A 386 4.94 8.59 -12.98
N GLY A 387 3.91 7.79 -13.28
CA GLY A 387 4.08 6.38 -13.69
C GLY A 387 4.96 6.24 -14.94
N SER A 388 4.78 7.11 -15.94
CA SER A 388 5.59 7.10 -17.14
C SER A 388 7.08 7.37 -16.89
N LYS A 389 7.43 8.29 -15.96
CA LYS A 389 8.81 8.50 -15.54
C LYS A 389 9.38 7.23 -14.89
N LYS A 390 8.60 6.61 -14.00
CA LYS A 390 9.04 5.38 -13.30
C LYS A 390 9.16 4.20 -14.25
N ALA A 391 8.25 4.04 -15.21
CA ALA A 391 8.32 2.98 -16.23
C ALA A 391 9.63 3.06 -17.04
N LYS A 392 10.08 4.26 -17.42
CA LYS A 392 11.37 4.46 -18.09
C LYS A 392 12.56 4.05 -17.22
N MET A 393 12.52 4.30 -15.90
CA MET A 393 13.59 3.85 -14.99
C MET A 393 13.63 2.33 -14.90
N ILE A 394 12.46 1.68 -14.88
CA ILE A 394 12.35 0.22 -14.88
C ILE A 394 12.87 -0.36 -16.18
N GLU A 395 12.46 0.17 -17.33
CA GLU A 395 12.90 -0.28 -18.67
C GLU A 395 14.41 -0.24 -18.83
N LYS A 396 15.05 0.85 -18.38
CA LYS A 396 16.52 1.00 -18.43
C LYS A 396 17.29 -0.09 -17.69
N THR A 397 16.69 -0.75 -16.70
CA THR A 397 17.37 -1.84 -15.96
C THR A 397 17.52 -3.10 -16.78
N GLN A 398 16.69 -3.30 -17.80
CA GLN A 398 16.59 -4.55 -18.59
C GLN A 398 16.38 -5.80 -17.70
N ALA A 399 15.86 -5.62 -16.48
CA ALA A 399 15.53 -6.72 -15.59
C ALA A 399 14.37 -7.54 -16.16
N GLN A 400 14.37 -8.83 -15.89
CA GLN A 400 13.33 -9.75 -16.39
C GLN A 400 11.98 -9.52 -15.68
N PHE A 401 11.98 -9.01 -14.43
CA PHE A 401 10.77 -8.63 -13.71
C PHE A 401 11.03 -7.52 -12.70
N ILE A 402 9.97 -6.81 -12.35
CA ILE A 402 9.97 -5.81 -11.29
C ILE A 402 9.27 -6.36 -10.05
N VAL A 403 9.79 -6.01 -8.89
CA VAL A 403 9.25 -6.45 -7.59
C VAL A 403 8.94 -5.26 -6.70
N ALA A 404 7.81 -5.33 -5.99
CA ALA A 404 7.53 -4.45 -4.85
C ALA A 404 6.47 -5.04 -3.91
N GLU A 405 6.59 -4.74 -2.64
CA GLU A 405 5.70 -5.22 -1.56
C GLU A 405 4.46 -4.32 -1.40
N CYS A 406 3.78 -4.01 -2.51
CA CYS A 406 2.60 -3.14 -2.50
C CYS A 406 1.71 -3.34 -3.72
N SER A 407 0.51 -3.85 -3.53
CA SER A 407 -0.47 -4.04 -4.61
C SER A 407 -0.95 -2.72 -5.25
N ALA A 408 -0.95 -1.61 -4.52
CA ALA A 408 -1.26 -0.30 -5.09
C ALA A 408 -0.16 0.17 -6.07
N CYS A 409 1.11 -0.03 -5.72
CA CYS A 409 2.23 0.21 -6.63
C CYS A 409 2.17 -0.75 -7.83
N ARG A 410 1.87 -2.04 -7.60
CA ARG A 410 1.66 -3.02 -8.67
C ARG A 410 0.62 -2.56 -9.68
N MET A 411 -0.56 -2.14 -9.20
CA MET A 411 -1.63 -1.64 -10.07
C MET A 411 -1.18 -0.45 -10.93
N GLN A 412 -0.53 0.52 -10.33
CA GLN A 412 -0.08 1.74 -11.02
C GLN A 412 1.07 1.47 -12.00
N LEU A 413 2.08 0.70 -11.59
CA LEU A 413 3.26 0.44 -12.41
C LEU A 413 2.96 -0.54 -13.53
N SER A 414 2.14 -1.57 -13.31
CA SER A 414 1.68 -2.44 -14.39
C SER A 414 0.96 -1.64 -15.48
N ASN A 415 0.08 -0.70 -15.08
CA ASN A 415 -0.56 0.19 -16.05
C ASN A 415 0.45 1.12 -16.76
N ALA A 416 1.42 1.67 -16.04
CA ALA A 416 2.44 2.56 -16.62
C ALA A 416 3.35 1.83 -17.62
N LEU A 417 3.78 0.62 -17.31
CA LEU A 417 4.56 -0.25 -18.19
C LEU A 417 3.76 -0.63 -19.44
N TYR A 418 2.49 -1.02 -19.26
CA TYR A 418 1.59 -1.31 -20.37
C TYR A 418 1.43 -0.12 -21.33
N GLN A 419 1.21 1.09 -20.80
CA GLN A 419 1.08 2.32 -21.60
C GLN A 419 2.40 2.70 -22.31
N ALA A 420 3.54 2.28 -21.78
CA ALA A 420 4.87 2.48 -22.36
C ALA A 420 5.27 1.35 -23.34
N ASN A 421 4.43 0.34 -23.55
CA ASN A 421 4.73 -0.90 -24.29
C ASN A 421 5.98 -1.64 -23.76
N VAL A 422 6.20 -1.62 -22.45
CA VAL A 422 7.28 -2.32 -21.76
C VAL A 422 6.75 -3.61 -21.16
N GLU A 423 7.23 -4.75 -21.67
CA GLU A 423 6.76 -6.09 -21.28
C GLU A 423 7.61 -6.66 -20.13
N ILE A 424 7.58 -6.03 -18.98
CA ILE A 424 8.23 -6.48 -17.75
C ILE A 424 7.14 -6.84 -16.72
N PRO A 425 7.02 -8.12 -16.31
CA PRO A 425 6.01 -8.53 -15.34
C PRO A 425 6.30 -7.94 -13.95
N PHE A 426 5.23 -7.62 -13.23
CA PHE A 426 5.30 -7.14 -11.85
C PHE A 426 4.94 -8.27 -10.88
N LEU A 427 5.85 -8.58 -9.96
CA LEU A 427 5.66 -9.61 -8.94
C LEU A 427 5.70 -8.99 -7.53
N HIS A 428 5.11 -9.69 -6.58
CA HIS A 428 5.29 -9.41 -5.16
C HIS A 428 6.50 -10.19 -4.63
N PRO A 429 7.25 -9.72 -3.61
CA PRO A 429 8.41 -10.47 -3.07
C PRO A 429 8.10 -11.89 -2.61
N LEU A 430 6.85 -12.19 -2.30
CA LEU A 430 6.42 -13.54 -1.87
C LEU A 430 6.10 -14.48 -3.05
N GLU A 431 5.85 -13.95 -4.26
CA GLU A 431 5.60 -14.70 -5.50
C GLU A 431 6.91 -15.20 -6.13
#